data_51eb70a3203d2b874bf30ddece005d44
#
_entry.id   51eb70a3203d2b874bf30ddece005d44
#
_cell.length_a   1.000
_cell.length_b   1.000
_cell.length_c   1.000
_cell.angle_alpha   90.00
_cell.angle_beta   90.00
_cell.angle_gamma   90.00
#
_symmetry.space_group_name_H-M   'P 1'
#
loop_
_entity.id
_entity.type
_entity.pdbx_description
1 polymer ?
#
loop_
_entity_poly.entity_id
_entity_poly.type
_entity_poly.pdbx_seq_one_letter_code
_entity_poly.pdbx_strand_id
1 'polypeptide(L)'
;MLPSNVIKELQELTQTNRKGVDALFEAESELAQKEHDLDLVEAQAFLSAEGTVADRQALGRLEAADARLQRDLAKAKVNRVRTKLKVIESEIMAQATMSKMMQAEMKL
;
A
#
# COMPACT_ATOMS: atom_id res chain seq x y z
N MET A 1 -27.41 -8.70 24.07
CA MET A 1 -27.60 -8.44 22.63
C MET A 1 -27.00 -7.10 22.27
N LEU A 2 -26.20 -7.04 21.23
CA LEU A 2 -25.61 -5.78 20.75
C LEU A 2 -26.62 -5.00 19.90
N PRO A 3 -26.60 -3.66 19.93
CA PRO A 3 -27.39 -2.86 18.99
C PRO A 3 -27.08 -3.22 17.54
N SER A 4 -28.11 -3.31 16.72
CA SER A 4 -27.97 -3.71 15.30
C SER A 4 -27.08 -2.79 14.49
N ASN A 5 -27.04 -1.49 14.82
CA ASN A 5 -26.15 -0.51 14.16
C ASN A 5 -24.67 -0.80 14.45
N VAL A 6 -24.30 -1.24 15.65
CA VAL A 6 -22.92 -1.62 16.00
C VAL A 6 -22.48 -2.86 15.22
N ILE A 7 -23.35 -3.87 15.13
CA ILE A 7 -23.09 -5.08 14.35
C ILE A 7 -22.89 -4.74 12.88
N LYS A 8 -23.76 -3.89 12.33
CA LYS A 8 -23.68 -3.44 10.94
C LYS A 8 -22.39 -2.70 10.64
N GLU A 9 -21.98 -1.77 11.52
CA GLU A 9 -20.71 -1.04 11.38
C GLU A 9 -19.50 -1.97 11.40
N LEU A 10 -19.49 -2.96 12.29
CA LEU A 10 -18.41 -3.97 12.35
C LEU A 10 -18.34 -4.79 11.06
N GLN A 11 -19.48 -5.19 10.52
CA GLN A 11 -19.54 -5.92 9.25
C GLN A 11 -19.01 -5.09 8.09
N GLU A 12 -19.41 -3.82 8.01
CA GLU A 12 -18.94 -2.89 6.97
C GLU A 12 -17.44 -2.65 7.06
N LEU A 13 -16.91 -2.43 8.27
CA LEU A 13 -15.47 -2.25 8.50
C LEU A 13 -14.67 -3.51 8.13
N THR A 14 -15.20 -4.69 8.47
CA THR A 14 -14.56 -5.97 8.13
C THR A 14 -14.48 -6.17 6.62
N GLN A 15 -15.57 -5.86 5.89
CA GLN A 15 -15.57 -5.94 4.43
C GLN A 15 -14.61 -4.93 3.81
N THR A 16 -14.58 -3.71 4.31
CA THR A 16 -13.64 -2.68 3.86
C THR A 16 -12.19 -3.12 4.11
N ASN A 17 -11.92 -3.75 5.25
CA ASN A 17 -10.59 -4.29 5.55
C ASN A 17 -10.17 -5.37 4.55
N ARG A 18 -11.07 -6.28 4.19
CA ARG A 18 -10.79 -7.32 3.17
C ARG A 18 -10.48 -6.72 1.81
N LYS A 19 -11.25 -5.74 1.37
CA LYS A 19 -10.99 -5.00 0.13
C LYS A 19 -9.64 -4.28 0.19
N GLY A 20 -9.30 -3.73 1.35
CA GLY A 20 -8.01 -3.06 1.56
C GLY A 20 -6.82 -4.01 1.47
N VAL A 21 -6.94 -5.25 1.96
CA VAL A 21 -5.91 -6.29 1.83
C VAL A 21 -5.67 -6.63 0.37
N ASP A 22 -6.73 -6.79 -0.42
CA ASP A 22 -6.64 -7.04 -1.86
C ASP A 22 -6.00 -5.84 -2.59
N ALA A 23 -6.39 -4.63 -2.23
CA ALA A 23 -5.82 -3.41 -2.78
C ALA A 23 -4.33 -3.27 -2.44
N LEU A 24 -3.91 -3.68 -1.24
CA LEU A 24 -2.51 -3.70 -0.85
C LEU A 24 -1.70 -4.68 -1.70
N PHE A 25 -2.23 -5.89 -1.92
CA PHE A 25 -1.59 -6.88 -2.77
C PHE A 25 -1.40 -6.36 -4.20
N GLU A 26 -2.43 -5.74 -4.78
CA GLU A 26 -2.36 -5.13 -6.11
C GLU A 26 -1.33 -4.00 -6.17
N ALA A 27 -1.32 -3.13 -5.15
CA ALA A 27 -0.36 -2.03 -5.08
C ALA A 27 1.09 -2.52 -4.93
N GLU A 28 1.32 -3.55 -4.12
CA GLU A 28 2.65 -4.17 -3.95
C GLU A 28 3.10 -4.86 -5.23
N SER A 29 2.19 -5.52 -5.95
CA SER A 29 2.48 -6.16 -7.24
C SER A 29 2.84 -5.13 -8.29
N GLU A 30 2.15 -4.01 -8.32
CA GLU A 30 2.46 -2.88 -9.21
C GLU A 30 3.84 -2.29 -8.88
N LEU A 31 4.16 -2.12 -7.61
CA LEU A 31 5.47 -1.62 -7.18
C LEU A 31 6.59 -2.56 -7.63
N ALA A 32 6.42 -3.86 -7.43
CA ALA A 32 7.39 -4.87 -7.88
C ALA A 32 7.63 -4.80 -9.39
N GLN A 33 6.56 -4.61 -10.18
CA GLN A 33 6.67 -4.45 -11.62
C GLN A 33 7.42 -3.16 -11.99
N LYS A 34 7.16 -2.05 -11.31
CA LYS A 34 7.84 -0.78 -11.57
C LYS A 34 9.32 -0.82 -11.15
N GLU A 35 9.66 -1.52 -10.09
CA GLU A 35 11.05 -1.75 -9.70
C GLU A 35 11.80 -2.57 -10.74
N HIS A 36 11.16 -3.61 -11.27
CA HIS A 36 11.71 -4.43 -12.35
C HIS A 36 11.92 -3.61 -13.63
N ASP A 37 10.94 -2.81 -14.02
CA ASP A 37 11.03 -1.93 -15.20
C ASP A 37 12.19 -0.92 -15.06
N LEU A 38 12.35 -0.34 -13.87
CA LEU A 38 13.43 0.58 -13.58
C LEU A 38 14.80 -0.09 -13.72
N ASP A 39 14.97 -1.27 -13.14
CA ASP A 39 16.22 -2.02 -13.22
C ASP A 39 16.57 -2.35 -14.67
N LEU A 40 15.60 -2.75 -15.49
CA LEU A 40 15.81 -3.03 -16.91
C LEU A 40 16.25 -1.78 -17.67
N VAL A 41 15.56 -0.66 -17.47
CA VAL A 41 15.89 0.60 -18.17
C VAL A 41 17.31 1.06 -17.80
N GLU A 42 17.66 1.04 -16.52
CA GLU A 42 19.01 1.44 -16.05
C GLU A 42 20.07 0.52 -16.65
N ALA A 43 19.86 -0.80 -16.62
CA ALA A 43 20.82 -1.75 -17.15
C ALA A 43 21.01 -1.60 -18.66
N GLN A 44 19.93 -1.46 -19.41
CA GLN A 44 19.96 -1.29 -20.88
C GLN A 44 20.66 0.02 -21.24
N ALA A 45 20.34 1.12 -20.56
CA ALA A 45 20.96 2.42 -20.79
C ALA A 45 22.47 2.38 -20.47
N PHE A 46 22.87 1.72 -19.38
CA PHE A 46 24.28 1.54 -19.03
C PHE A 46 25.03 0.74 -20.10
N LEU A 47 24.45 -0.37 -20.58
CA LEU A 47 25.07 -1.23 -21.58
C LEU A 47 25.17 -0.57 -22.97
N SER A 48 24.22 0.32 -23.30
CA SER A 48 24.17 1.01 -24.59
C SER A 48 25.02 2.29 -24.62
N ALA A 49 25.38 2.83 -23.44
CA ALA A 49 26.13 4.08 -23.35
C ALA A 49 27.62 3.86 -23.64
N GLU A 50 28.25 4.89 -24.17
CA GLU A 50 29.69 4.95 -24.38
C GLU A 50 30.33 5.90 -23.37
N GLY A 51 31.63 5.74 -23.15
CA GLY A 51 32.40 6.58 -22.26
C GLY A 51 32.84 5.87 -20.98
N THR A 52 33.19 6.65 -19.95
CA THR A 52 33.62 6.12 -18.67
C THR A 52 32.46 5.45 -17.91
N VAL A 53 32.76 4.66 -16.87
CA VAL A 53 31.74 4.08 -16.01
C VAL A 53 30.85 5.16 -15.41
N ALA A 54 31.45 6.30 -14.96
CA ALA A 54 30.70 7.40 -14.40
C ALA A 54 29.75 8.05 -15.44
N ASP A 55 30.20 8.24 -16.67
CA ASP A 55 29.38 8.78 -17.76
C ASP A 55 28.21 7.85 -18.07
N ARG A 56 28.47 6.54 -18.14
CA ARG A 56 27.47 5.52 -18.43
C ARG A 56 26.42 5.42 -17.33
N GLN A 57 26.83 5.55 -16.06
CA GLN A 57 25.91 5.59 -14.93
C GLN A 57 25.03 6.84 -14.96
N ALA A 58 25.62 8.01 -15.26
CA ALA A 58 24.87 9.26 -15.37
C ALA A 58 23.81 9.20 -16.49
N LEU A 59 24.15 8.67 -17.66
CA LEU A 59 23.21 8.46 -18.76
C LEU A 59 22.10 7.48 -18.38
N GLY A 60 22.46 6.39 -17.71
CA GLY A 60 21.49 5.42 -17.22
C GLY A 60 20.46 6.04 -16.30
N ARG A 61 20.90 6.89 -15.37
CA ARG A 61 19.99 7.62 -14.46
C ARG A 61 19.09 8.59 -15.21
N LEU A 62 19.64 9.30 -16.19
CA LEU A 62 18.86 10.26 -16.97
C LEU A 62 17.77 9.56 -17.77
N GLU A 63 18.11 8.49 -18.48
CA GLU A 63 17.14 7.72 -19.27
C GLU A 63 16.12 6.99 -18.40
N ALA A 64 16.48 6.62 -17.17
CA ALA A 64 15.60 5.95 -16.23
C ALA A 64 14.78 6.91 -15.35
N ALA A 65 14.88 8.22 -15.57
CA ALA A 65 14.20 9.21 -14.71
C ALA A 65 12.68 9.01 -14.65
N ASP A 66 12.05 8.74 -15.80
CA ASP A 66 10.60 8.48 -15.84
C ASP A 66 10.24 7.16 -15.14
N ALA A 67 10.98 6.11 -15.40
CA ALA A 67 10.77 4.82 -14.72
C ALA A 67 10.94 4.94 -13.21
N ARG A 68 11.86 5.76 -12.75
CA ARG A 68 12.06 6.04 -11.32
C ARG A 68 10.87 6.79 -10.72
N LEU A 69 10.33 7.77 -11.44
CA LEU A 69 9.12 8.47 -11.03
C LEU A 69 7.95 7.49 -10.89
N GLN A 70 7.75 6.61 -11.87
CA GLN A 70 6.70 5.61 -11.83
C GLN A 70 6.86 4.65 -10.63
N ARG A 71 8.09 4.22 -10.34
CA ARG A 71 8.39 3.41 -9.15
C ARG A 71 8.05 4.17 -7.88
N ASP A 72 8.43 5.42 -7.77
CA ASP A 72 8.18 6.25 -6.58
C ASP A 72 6.69 6.50 -6.37
N LEU A 73 5.93 6.73 -7.42
CA LEU A 73 4.47 6.86 -7.36
C LEU A 73 3.81 5.55 -6.90
N ALA A 74 4.27 4.41 -7.39
CA ALA A 74 3.77 3.10 -6.97
C ALA A 74 4.10 2.84 -5.48
N LYS A 75 5.27 3.24 -5.02
CA LYS A 75 5.68 3.15 -3.61
C LYS A 75 4.80 4.03 -2.71
N ALA A 76 4.51 5.26 -3.13
CA ALA A 76 3.60 6.15 -2.42
C ALA A 76 2.19 5.54 -2.30
N LYS A 77 1.71 4.89 -3.35
CA LYS A 77 0.42 4.20 -3.35
C LYS A 77 0.39 3.06 -2.35
N VAL A 78 1.43 2.22 -2.29
CA VAL A 78 1.55 1.16 -1.28
C VAL A 78 1.48 1.74 0.13
N ASN A 79 2.23 2.79 0.41
CA ASN A 79 2.25 3.43 1.72
C ASN A 79 0.87 4.01 2.10
N ARG A 80 0.17 4.60 1.14
CA ARG A 80 -1.18 5.12 1.34
C ARG A 80 -2.17 4.01 1.70
N VAL A 81 -2.13 2.90 0.98
CA VAL A 81 -3.01 1.75 1.25
C VAL A 81 -2.72 1.17 2.63
N ARG A 82 -1.45 1.01 3.00
CA ARG A 82 -1.04 0.54 4.33
C ARG A 82 -1.56 1.45 5.44
N THR A 83 -1.45 2.76 5.27
CA THR A 83 -1.96 3.73 6.25
C THR A 83 -3.47 3.61 6.41
N LYS A 84 -4.21 3.50 5.31
CA LYS A 84 -5.66 3.29 5.34
C LYS A 84 -6.03 2.01 6.10
N LEU A 85 -5.31 0.91 5.85
CA LEU A 85 -5.55 -0.35 6.56
C LEU A 85 -5.34 -0.23 8.05
N LYS A 86 -4.30 0.48 8.49
CA LYS A 86 -4.05 0.73 9.92
C LYS A 86 -5.20 1.52 10.57
N VAL A 87 -5.74 2.50 9.87
CA VAL A 87 -6.89 3.27 10.36
C VAL A 87 -8.12 2.37 10.49
N ILE A 88 -8.41 1.55 9.49
CA ILE A 88 -9.54 0.60 9.52
C ILE A 88 -9.38 -0.40 10.66
N GLU A 89 -8.20 -0.96 10.86
CA GLU A 89 -7.92 -1.87 11.98
C GLU A 89 -8.17 -1.21 13.34
N SER A 90 -7.75 0.05 13.49
CA SER A 90 -8.00 0.83 14.71
C SER A 90 -9.50 1.07 14.93
N GLU A 91 -10.26 1.35 13.89
CA GLU A 91 -11.71 1.52 13.96
C GLU A 91 -12.41 0.21 14.35
N ILE A 92 -11.99 -0.92 13.79
CA ILE A 92 -12.50 -2.24 14.17
C ILE A 92 -12.26 -2.52 15.65
N MET A 93 -11.05 -2.25 16.13
CA MET A 93 -10.70 -2.43 17.54
C MET A 93 -11.52 -1.53 18.47
N ALA A 94 -11.73 -0.28 18.07
CA ALA A 94 -12.56 0.66 18.83
C ALA A 94 -14.02 0.19 18.91
N GLN A 95 -14.59 -0.27 17.80
CA GLN A 95 -15.95 -0.80 17.75
C GLN A 95 -16.08 -2.10 18.57
N ALA A 96 -15.10 -2.97 18.52
CA ALA A 96 -15.08 -4.18 19.32
C ALA A 96 -15.03 -3.87 20.83
N THR A 97 -14.25 -2.88 21.24
CA THR A 97 -14.17 -2.42 22.63
C THR A 97 -15.50 -1.82 23.07
N MET A 98 -16.11 -0.96 22.27
CA MET A 98 -17.45 -0.40 22.56
C MET A 98 -18.49 -1.52 22.73
N SER A 99 -18.46 -2.52 21.86
CA SER A 99 -19.38 -3.66 21.95
C SER A 99 -19.23 -4.42 23.25
N LYS A 100 -18.01 -4.64 23.72
CA LYS A 100 -17.75 -5.29 25.02
C LYS A 100 -18.25 -4.44 26.19
N MET A 101 -18.05 -3.13 26.15
CA MET A 101 -18.54 -2.21 27.17
C MET A 101 -20.07 -2.20 27.23
N MET A 102 -20.74 -2.17 26.07
CA MET A 102 -22.20 -2.23 26.00
C MET A 102 -22.75 -3.54 26.55
N GLN A 103 -22.10 -4.66 26.27
CA GLN A 103 -22.48 -5.97 26.83
C GLN A 103 -22.31 -6.00 28.34
N ALA A 104 -21.25 -5.42 28.87
CA ALA A 104 -21.03 -5.33 30.32
C ALA A 104 -22.13 -4.48 30.99
N GLU A 105 -22.52 -3.35 30.42
CA GLU A 105 -23.62 -2.52 30.90
C GLU A 105 -24.96 -3.25 30.93
N MET A 106 -25.23 -4.04 29.90
CA MET A 106 -26.46 -4.82 29.78
C MET A 106 -26.57 -5.93 30.82
N LYS A 107 -25.46 -6.41 31.36
CA LYS A 107 -25.41 -7.45 32.40
C LYS A 107 -25.63 -6.92 33.81
N LEU A 108 -25.49 -5.63 33.99
CA LEU A 108 -25.71 -4.97 35.28
C LEU A 108 -27.21 -4.75 35.55
#